data_5f44218ff776e554e1709fffd006e7d5
#
_entry.id   5f44218ff776e554e1709fffd006e7d5
#
_cell.length_a   1.000
_cell.length_b   1.000
_cell.length_c   1.000
_cell.angle_alpha   90.00
_cell.angle_beta   90.00
_cell.angle_gamma   90.00
#
_symmetry.space_group_name_H-M   'P 1'
#
loop_
_entity.id
_entity.type
_entity.pdbx_description
1 polymer ?
#
loop_
_entity_poly.entity_id
_entity_poly.type
_entity_poly.pdbx_seq_one_letter_code
_entity_poly.pdbx_strand_id
1 'polypeptide(L)'
;VFQHAGLLSAATIMNAVILTSVLSAGNSGMYAATRMLFNMAVEGQAPAVFKRLTGNGVPLYALLATTALACLCMFSVVYSPKAVYIWLLNFAGMTEFIVWLSIAVSHYRFRQGYVKHGYDTANLPYKAGLFPFGPLLAFVLCLLVTLGQNYQAFLDERIDWIGVVSTYLAIPLFLAFWIGHRLVKKSRWIRYQDMQFYGFEADRAAGVPQDEPVAASQAART
;
A
#
# COMPACT_ATOMS: atom_id res chain seq x y z
N VAL A 1 -8.81 -20.14 -27.13
CA VAL A 1 -8.47 -21.58 -27.00
C VAL A 1 -9.75 -22.43 -26.98
N PHE A 2 -10.67 -22.26 -26.01
CA PHE A 2 -11.89 -23.08 -25.89
C PHE A 2 -12.86 -22.94 -27.08
N GLN A 3 -13.00 -21.74 -27.66
CA GLN A 3 -13.82 -21.53 -28.86
C GLN A 3 -13.27 -22.29 -30.07
N HIS A 4 -11.95 -22.32 -30.24
CA HIS A 4 -11.30 -23.08 -31.33
C HIS A 4 -11.40 -24.59 -31.13
N ALA A 5 -11.59 -25.04 -29.89
CA ALA A 5 -11.81 -26.47 -29.56
C ALA A 5 -13.28 -26.87 -29.63
N GLY A 6 -14.20 -26.01 -30.05
CA GLY A 6 -15.64 -26.29 -30.15
C GLY A 6 -16.38 -26.34 -28.80
N LEU A 7 -15.74 -25.91 -27.71
CA LEU A 7 -16.29 -25.95 -26.35
C LEU A 7 -16.88 -24.59 -25.95
N LEU A 8 -17.94 -24.15 -26.61
CA LEU A 8 -18.59 -22.86 -26.35
C LEU A 8 -19.10 -22.73 -24.91
N SER A 9 -19.66 -23.79 -24.33
CA SER A 9 -20.13 -23.82 -22.95
C SER A 9 -18.98 -23.62 -21.95
N ALA A 10 -17.82 -24.23 -22.20
CA ALA A 10 -16.64 -24.06 -21.36
C ALA A 10 -16.12 -22.63 -21.39
N ALA A 11 -16.15 -21.96 -22.54
CA ALA A 11 -15.76 -20.53 -22.65
C ALA A 11 -16.71 -19.64 -21.82
N THR A 12 -18.01 -19.90 -21.84
CA THR A 12 -19.00 -19.13 -21.07
C THR A 12 -18.79 -19.33 -19.56
N ILE A 13 -18.58 -20.56 -19.13
CA ILE A 13 -18.32 -20.87 -17.71
C ILE A 13 -17.03 -20.17 -17.25
N MET A 14 -15.95 -20.24 -18.04
CA MET A 14 -14.69 -19.54 -17.72
C MET A 14 -14.89 -18.04 -17.58
N ASN A 15 -15.63 -17.42 -18.49
CA ASN A 15 -15.92 -15.97 -18.41
C ASN A 15 -16.72 -15.62 -17.16
N ALA A 16 -17.70 -16.45 -16.77
CA ALA A 16 -18.48 -16.25 -15.55
C ALA A 16 -17.60 -16.36 -14.29
N VAL A 17 -16.70 -17.36 -14.25
CA VAL A 17 -15.74 -17.53 -13.13
C VAL A 17 -14.79 -16.35 -13.05
N ILE A 18 -14.22 -15.91 -14.17
CA ILE A 18 -13.32 -14.74 -14.21
C ILE A 18 -14.06 -13.49 -13.73
N LEU A 19 -15.27 -13.24 -14.24
CA LEU A 19 -16.08 -12.08 -13.83
C LEU A 19 -16.35 -12.08 -12.33
N THR A 20 -16.77 -13.22 -11.77
CA THR A 20 -17.03 -13.37 -10.34
C THR A 20 -15.77 -13.11 -9.51
N SER A 21 -14.63 -13.65 -9.96
CA SER A 21 -13.33 -13.47 -9.28
C SER A 21 -12.90 -12.00 -9.28
N VAL A 22 -13.02 -11.31 -10.42
CA VAL A 22 -12.67 -9.89 -10.55
C VAL A 22 -13.59 -9.01 -9.69
N LEU A 23 -14.91 -9.28 -9.68
CA LEU A 23 -15.85 -8.57 -8.82
C LEU A 23 -15.53 -8.77 -7.33
N SER A 24 -15.21 -10.00 -6.93
CA SER A 24 -14.82 -10.31 -5.55
C SER A 24 -13.54 -9.57 -5.15
N ALA A 25 -12.51 -9.61 -6.00
CA ALA A 25 -11.26 -8.90 -5.77
C ALA A 25 -11.47 -7.38 -5.68
N GLY A 26 -12.28 -6.81 -6.58
CA GLY A 26 -12.64 -5.40 -6.57
C GLY A 26 -13.35 -4.97 -5.29
N ASN A 27 -14.31 -5.77 -4.81
CA ASN A 27 -15.01 -5.51 -3.56
C ASN A 27 -14.05 -5.54 -2.35
N SER A 28 -13.16 -6.53 -2.29
CA SER A 28 -12.15 -6.64 -1.24
C SER A 28 -11.18 -5.47 -1.25
N GLY A 29 -10.72 -5.07 -2.44
CA GLY A 29 -9.86 -3.89 -2.63
C GLY A 29 -10.53 -2.60 -2.19
N MET A 30 -11.81 -2.40 -2.52
CA MET A 30 -12.59 -1.24 -2.10
C MET A 30 -12.77 -1.19 -0.57
N TYR A 31 -13.05 -2.34 0.05
CA TYR A 31 -13.13 -2.44 1.50
C TYR A 31 -11.79 -2.05 2.16
N ALA A 32 -10.69 -2.62 1.70
CA ALA A 32 -9.36 -2.34 2.23
C ALA A 32 -8.98 -0.85 2.07
N ALA A 33 -9.18 -0.27 0.89
CA ALA A 33 -8.90 1.14 0.62
C ALA A 33 -9.74 2.09 1.50
N THR A 34 -11.03 1.78 1.66
CA THR A 34 -11.95 2.56 2.52
C THR A 34 -11.49 2.53 3.98
N ARG A 35 -11.13 1.36 4.50
CA ARG A 35 -10.64 1.21 5.87
C ARG A 35 -9.28 1.87 6.08
N MET A 36 -8.40 1.81 5.11
CA MET A 36 -7.10 2.49 5.15
C MET A 36 -7.30 4.01 5.23
N LEU A 37 -8.14 4.59 4.37
CA LEU A 37 -8.44 6.03 4.37
C LEU A 37 -9.08 6.48 5.70
N PHE A 38 -9.99 5.66 6.25
CA PHE A 38 -10.58 5.89 7.56
C PHE A 38 -9.51 5.91 8.66
N ASN A 39 -8.64 4.91 8.71
CA ASN A 39 -7.57 4.82 9.71
C ASN A 39 -6.59 5.99 9.62
N MET A 40 -6.19 6.37 8.42
CA MET A 40 -5.36 7.58 8.20
C MET A 40 -6.04 8.84 8.75
N ALA A 41 -7.36 8.96 8.63
CA ALA A 41 -8.08 10.09 9.18
C ALA A 41 -8.18 10.04 10.71
N VAL A 42 -8.30 8.85 11.31
CA VAL A 42 -8.27 8.65 12.77
C VAL A 42 -6.92 9.07 13.34
N GLU A 43 -5.83 8.70 12.66
CA GLU A 43 -4.46 9.06 13.03
C GLU A 43 -4.11 10.54 12.70
N GLY A 44 -5.05 11.30 12.12
CA GLY A 44 -4.83 12.70 11.76
C GLY A 44 -3.95 12.92 10.53
N GLN A 45 -3.68 11.87 9.74
CA GLN A 45 -2.88 11.91 8.52
C GLN A 45 -3.74 12.30 7.30
N ALA A 46 -5.06 12.09 7.36
CA ALA A 46 -6.02 12.47 6.33
C ALA A 46 -7.08 13.44 6.89
N PRO A 47 -7.86 14.12 6.01
CA PRO A 47 -8.92 15.03 6.44
C PRO A 47 -9.91 14.40 7.41
N ALA A 48 -10.28 15.14 8.47
CA ALA A 48 -11.13 14.64 9.56
C ALA A 48 -12.52 14.22 9.10
N VAL A 49 -12.99 14.61 7.91
CA VAL A 49 -14.28 14.19 7.35
C VAL A 49 -14.35 12.68 7.17
N PHE A 50 -13.23 12.03 6.84
CA PHE A 50 -13.18 10.59 6.57
C PHE A 50 -13.25 9.72 7.83
N LYS A 51 -13.07 10.28 9.04
CA LYS A 51 -13.25 9.55 10.31
C LYS A 51 -14.69 9.45 10.77
N ARG A 52 -15.65 10.10 10.07
CA ARG A 52 -17.06 10.06 10.45
C ARG A 52 -17.66 8.71 10.08
N LEU A 53 -18.31 8.07 11.07
CA LEU A 53 -19.02 6.82 10.90
C LEU A 53 -20.53 7.10 10.83
N THR A 54 -21.25 6.26 10.10
CA THR A 54 -22.73 6.18 10.19
C THR A 54 -23.15 5.47 11.47
N GLY A 55 -24.42 5.51 11.82
CA GLY A 55 -24.95 4.79 12.99
C GLY A 55 -24.66 3.28 12.99
N ASN A 56 -24.42 2.70 11.82
CA ASN A 56 -24.04 1.29 11.64
C ASN A 56 -22.51 1.05 11.61
N GLY A 57 -21.69 2.05 11.96
CA GLY A 57 -20.23 1.92 11.99
C GLY A 57 -19.54 1.93 10.62
N VAL A 58 -20.24 2.36 9.54
CA VAL A 58 -19.66 2.41 8.18
C VAL A 58 -19.04 3.79 7.95
N PRO A 59 -17.78 3.89 7.47
CA PRO A 59 -17.13 5.16 7.12
C PRO A 59 -17.60 5.65 5.74
N LEU A 60 -18.81 6.20 5.68
CA LEU A 60 -19.50 6.55 4.42
C LEU A 60 -18.69 7.53 3.57
N TYR A 61 -18.11 8.58 4.16
CA TYR A 61 -17.34 9.56 3.40
C TYR A 61 -16.06 8.97 2.81
N ALA A 62 -15.38 8.08 3.53
CA ALA A 62 -14.23 7.35 2.99
C ALA A 62 -14.66 6.41 1.87
N LEU A 63 -15.79 5.71 2.02
CA LEU A 63 -16.35 4.84 0.98
C LEU A 63 -16.73 5.63 -0.28
N LEU A 64 -17.37 6.78 -0.15
CA LEU A 64 -17.72 7.62 -1.29
C LEU A 64 -16.49 8.14 -2.02
N ALA A 65 -15.45 8.54 -1.29
CA ALA A 65 -14.20 8.99 -1.89
C ALA A 65 -13.49 7.86 -2.67
N THR A 66 -13.40 6.66 -2.08
CA THR A 66 -12.79 5.50 -2.77
C THR A 66 -13.61 5.06 -3.96
N THR A 67 -14.95 5.09 -3.86
CA THR A 67 -15.85 4.80 -4.98
C THR A 67 -15.71 5.83 -6.10
N ALA A 68 -15.63 7.12 -5.78
CA ALA A 68 -15.42 8.17 -6.78
C ALA A 68 -14.10 7.97 -7.55
N LEU A 69 -13.01 7.55 -6.87
CA LEU A 69 -11.77 7.18 -7.53
C LEU A 69 -11.93 5.93 -8.40
N ALA A 70 -12.66 4.92 -7.93
CA ALA A 70 -12.93 3.73 -8.73
C ALA A 70 -13.73 4.04 -10.00
N CYS A 71 -14.60 5.05 -9.97
CA CYS A 71 -15.35 5.50 -11.15
C CYS A 71 -14.46 6.08 -12.26
N LEU A 72 -13.17 6.33 -12.02
CA LEU A 72 -12.23 6.70 -13.08
C LEU A 72 -12.13 5.62 -14.17
N CYS A 73 -12.42 4.36 -13.84
CA CYS A 73 -12.50 3.29 -14.84
C CYS A 73 -13.55 3.57 -15.94
N MET A 74 -14.57 4.39 -15.64
CA MET A 74 -15.60 4.78 -16.62
C MET A 74 -15.05 5.61 -17.78
N PHE A 75 -13.85 6.19 -17.66
CA PHE A 75 -13.16 6.80 -18.79
C PHE A 75 -12.91 5.84 -19.97
N SER A 76 -12.95 4.51 -19.68
CA SER A 76 -12.90 3.50 -20.73
C SER A 76 -14.05 3.60 -21.77
N VAL A 77 -15.16 4.26 -21.42
CA VAL A 77 -16.28 4.50 -22.34
C VAL A 77 -15.92 5.57 -23.38
N VAL A 78 -15.10 6.56 -22.99
CA VAL A 78 -14.68 7.69 -23.84
C VAL A 78 -13.42 7.37 -24.63
N TYR A 79 -12.49 6.67 -23.98
CA TYR A 79 -11.21 6.24 -24.57
C TYR A 79 -11.23 4.73 -24.87
N SER A 80 -10.21 4.26 -25.58
CA SER A 80 -10.06 2.82 -25.82
C SER A 80 -10.03 2.03 -24.50
N PRO A 81 -10.90 1.02 -24.30
CA PRO A 81 -10.90 0.20 -23.08
C PRO A 81 -9.54 -0.45 -22.80
N LYS A 82 -8.81 -0.85 -23.85
CA LYS A 82 -7.47 -1.43 -23.75
C LYS A 82 -6.46 -0.42 -23.21
N ALA A 83 -6.49 0.82 -23.68
CA ALA A 83 -5.57 1.86 -23.23
C ALA A 83 -5.80 2.22 -21.76
N VAL A 84 -7.05 2.44 -21.36
CA VAL A 84 -7.40 2.76 -19.97
C VAL A 84 -7.03 1.61 -19.02
N TYR A 85 -7.30 0.36 -19.44
CA TYR A 85 -6.90 -0.81 -18.66
C TYR A 85 -5.39 -0.85 -18.44
N ILE A 86 -4.59 -0.65 -19.48
CA ILE A 86 -3.12 -0.67 -19.37
C ILE A 86 -2.63 0.47 -18.47
N TRP A 87 -3.20 1.67 -18.59
CA TRP A 87 -2.82 2.82 -17.76
C TRP A 87 -3.12 2.55 -16.27
N LEU A 88 -4.31 2.04 -15.95
CA LEU A 88 -4.69 1.72 -14.58
C LEU A 88 -3.83 0.60 -14.01
N LEU A 89 -3.52 -0.43 -14.82
CA LEU A 89 -2.67 -1.54 -14.41
C LEU A 89 -1.23 -1.08 -14.11
N ASN A 90 -0.66 -0.27 -15.00
CA ASN A 90 0.68 0.29 -14.82
C ASN A 90 0.75 1.18 -13.57
N PHE A 91 -0.25 2.04 -13.39
CA PHE A 91 -0.33 2.92 -12.22
C PHE A 91 -0.46 2.13 -10.92
N ALA A 92 -1.32 1.11 -10.88
CA ALA A 92 -1.50 0.25 -9.72
C ALA A 92 -0.20 -0.51 -9.38
N GLY A 93 0.44 -1.13 -10.38
CA GLY A 93 1.70 -1.84 -10.18
C GLY A 93 2.81 -0.95 -9.67
N MET A 94 2.97 0.26 -10.23
CA MET A 94 3.98 1.21 -9.77
C MET A 94 3.73 1.66 -8.32
N THR A 95 2.46 1.89 -7.95
CA THR A 95 2.09 2.27 -6.57
C THR A 95 2.46 1.17 -5.57
N GLU A 96 2.28 -0.09 -5.94
CA GLU A 96 2.63 -1.24 -5.10
C GLU A 96 4.15 -1.31 -4.84
N PHE A 97 4.98 -1.11 -5.87
CA PHE A 97 6.44 -1.06 -5.68
C PHE A 97 6.89 0.10 -4.79
N ILE A 98 6.25 1.28 -4.87
CA ILE A 98 6.52 2.40 -3.96
C ILE A 98 6.22 2.01 -2.50
N VAL A 99 5.12 1.28 -2.27
CA VAL A 99 4.77 0.78 -0.93
C VAL A 99 5.84 -0.21 -0.43
N TRP A 100 6.28 -1.15 -1.26
CA TRP A 100 7.30 -2.12 -0.86
C TRP A 100 8.66 -1.47 -0.58
N LEU A 101 9.06 -0.48 -1.38
CA LEU A 101 10.23 0.35 -1.07
C LEU A 101 10.12 1.03 0.30
N SER A 102 8.94 1.58 0.60
CA SER A 102 8.66 2.24 1.88
C SER A 102 8.73 1.25 3.05
N ILE A 103 8.20 0.03 2.87
CA ILE A 103 8.27 -1.05 3.88
C ILE A 103 9.72 -1.44 4.14
N ALA A 104 10.53 -1.63 3.08
CA ALA A 104 11.94 -2.01 3.22
C ALA A 104 12.74 -0.95 4.01
N VAL A 105 12.54 0.34 3.71
CA VAL A 105 13.16 1.46 4.42
C VAL A 105 12.68 1.52 5.87
N SER A 106 11.37 1.37 6.09
CA SER A 106 10.77 1.43 7.44
C SER A 106 11.26 0.29 8.31
N HIS A 107 11.34 -0.93 7.78
CA HIS A 107 11.88 -2.09 8.50
C HIS A 107 13.36 -1.90 8.88
N TYR A 108 14.18 -1.40 7.95
CA TYR A 108 15.59 -1.11 8.23
C TYR A 108 15.72 -0.07 9.33
N ARG A 109 14.97 1.04 9.23
CA ARG A 109 15.02 2.13 10.21
C ARG A 109 14.47 1.72 11.58
N PHE A 110 13.37 0.98 11.61
CA PHE A 110 12.80 0.46 12.84
C PHE A 110 13.84 -0.36 13.62
N ARG A 111 14.48 -1.32 12.96
CA ARG A 111 15.47 -2.19 13.61
C ARG A 111 16.72 -1.45 14.10
N GLN A 112 17.20 -0.50 13.30
CA GLN A 112 18.31 0.37 13.70
C GLN A 112 17.94 1.24 14.92
N GLY A 113 16.75 1.84 14.92
CA GLY A 113 16.24 2.63 16.02
C GLY A 113 16.05 1.79 17.28
N TYR A 114 15.48 0.60 17.16
CA TYR A 114 15.22 -0.33 18.25
C TYR A 114 16.50 -0.72 19.00
N VAL A 115 17.54 -1.09 18.26
CA VAL A 115 18.86 -1.42 18.83
C VAL A 115 19.53 -0.19 19.45
N LYS A 116 19.41 1.00 18.83
CA LYS A 116 19.99 2.24 19.40
C LYS A 116 19.35 2.68 20.71
N HIS A 117 18.10 2.29 20.96
CA HIS A 117 17.43 2.52 22.25
C HIS A 117 17.80 1.48 23.32
N GLY A 118 18.70 0.55 22.99
CA GLY A 118 19.15 -0.49 23.92
C GLY A 118 18.17 -1.66 24.09
N TYR A 119 17.16 -1.77 23.21
CA TYR A 119 16.24 -2.90 23.22
C TYR A 119 16.88 -4.13 22.58
N ASP A 120 16.69 -5.29 23.20
CA ASP A 120 17.14 -6.56 22.62
C ASP A 120 16.19 -7.03 21.52
N THR A 121 16.73 -7.32 20.35
CA THR A 121 15.98 -7.86 19.23
C THR A 121 15.42 -9.27 19.46
N ALA A 122 15.90 -9.98 20.50
CA ALA A 122 15.35 -11.27 20.90
C ALA A 122 13.89 -11.15 21.40
N ASN A 123 13.52 -9.97 21.93
CA ASN A 123 12.20 -9.68 22.47
C ASN A 123 11.18 -9.28 21.39
N LEU A 124 11.56 -9.26 20.11
CA LEU A 124 10.61 -9.00 19.03
C LEU A 124 9.77 -10.27 18.76
N PRO A 125 8.44 -10.14 18.58
CA PRO A 125 7.57 -11.26 18.24
C PRO A 125 8.01 -12.01 16.97
N TYR A 126 8.66 -11.31 16.05
CA TYR A 126 9.26 -11.87 14.86
C TYR A 126 10.60 -11.21 14.56
N LYS A 127 11.62 -12.05 14.35
CA LYS A 127 12.97 -11.62 14.01
C LYS A 127 13.35 -12.10 12.63
N ALA A 128 13.40 -11.19 11.64
CA ALA A 128 13.91 -11.52 10.32
C ALA A 128 15.41 -11.87 10.40
N GLY A 129 15.79 -13.06 9.92
CA GLY A 129 17.14 -13.62 10.12
C GLY A 129 18.26 -12.89 9.35
N LEU A 130 17.99 -12.42 8.13
CA LEU A 130 18.99 -11.85 7.21
C LEU A 130 19.15 -10.33 7.35
N PHE A 131 19.04 -9.78 8.54
CA PHE A 131 19.29 -8.35 8.76
C PHE A 131 20.81 -8.07 8.82
N PRO A 132 21.35 -7.01 8.18
CA PRO A 132 20.65 -5.95 7.39
C PRO A 132 20.45 -6.28 5.91
N PHE A 133 20.93 -7.41 5.43
CA PHE A 133 20.94 -7.74 3.99
C PHE A 133 19.54 -7.93 3.41
N GLY A 134 18.61 -8.53 4.15
CA GLY A 134 17.24 -8.78 3.68
C GLY A 134 16.51 -7.50 3.24
N PRO A 135 16.33 -6.51 4.11
CA PRO A 135 15.70 -5.23 3.73
C PRO A 135 16.45 -4.48 2.64
N LEU A 136 17.80 -4.54 2.64
CA LEU A 136 18.61 -3.87 1.62
C LEU A 136 18.42 -4.53 0.25
N LEU A 137 18.47 -5.86 0.20
CA LEU A 137 18.22 -6.61 -1.04
C LEU A 137 16.81 -6.34 -1.57
N ALA A 138 15.79 -6.38 -0.70
CA ALA A 138 14.41 -6.07 -1.07
C ALA A 138 14.30 -4.65 -1.64
N PHE A 139 14.94 -3.67 -1.01
CA PHE A 139 14.97 -2.29 -1.51
C PHE A 139 15.61 -2.20 -2.89
N VAL A 140 16.79 -2.79 -3.08
CA VAL A 140 17.51 -2.76 -4.37
C VAL A 140 16.71 -3.44 -5.46
N LEU A 141 16.15 -4.63 -5.20
CA LEU A 141 15.34 -5.36 -6.18
C LEU A 141 14.07 -4.57 -6.55
N CYS A 142 13.34 -4.05 -5.58
CA CYS A 142 12.17 -3.22 -5.85
C CYS A 142 12.53 -1.95 -6.62
N LEU A 143 13.65 -1.32 -6.30
CA LEU A 143 14.12 -0.14 -7.02
C LEU A 143 14.46 -0.46 -8.48
N LEU A 144 15.18 -1.55 -8.72
CA LEU A 144 15.51 -2.01 -10.07
C LEU A 144 14.27 -2.31 -10.90
N VAL A 145 13.28 -3.00 -10.31
CA VAL A 145 12.00 -3.27 -10.99
C VAL A 145 11.24 -1.98 -11.25
N THR A 146 11.18 -1.06 -10.26
CA THR A 146 10.53 0.25 -10.41
C THR A 146 11.12 1.04 -11.57
N LEU A 147 12.45 1.09 -11.70
CA LEU A 147 13.12 1.81 -12.77
C LEU A 147 13.02 1.09 -14.11
N GLY A 148 13.04 -0.24 -14.10
CA GLY A 148 13.04 -1.08 -15.31
C GLY A 148 11.64 -1.48 -15.80
N GLN A 149 10.56 -1.07 -15.15
CA GLN A 149 9.19 -1.56 -15.43
C GLN A 149 8.75 -1.32 -16.88
N ASN A 150 9.18 -0.23 -17.50
CA ASN A 150 8.88 0.09 -18.89
C ASN A 150 10.14 0.47 -19.68
N TYR A 151 11.19 -0.35 -19.55
CA TYR A 151 12.48 -0.09 -20.22
C TYR A 151 12.34 -0.11 -21.75
N GLN A 152 11.40 -0.88 -22.31
CA GLN A 152 11.18 -0.96 -23.76
C GLN A 152 10.76 0.40 -24.34
N ALA A 153 9.98 1.19 -23.62
CA ALA A 153 9.58 2.52 -24.06
C ALA A 153 10.76 3.48 -24.30
N PHE A 154 11.94 3.18 -23.76
CA PHE A 154 13.16 3.95 -23.94
C PHE A 154 14.09 3.37 -25.01
N LEU A 155 13.90 2.09 -25.39
CA LEU A 155 14.72 1.40 -26.36
C LEU A 155 14.17 1.49 -27.79
N ASP A 156 12.87 1.80 -27.95
CA ASP A 156 12.24 1.97 -29.24
C ASP A 156 12.81 3.20 -29.96
N GLU A 157 12.86 3.17 -31.29
CA GLU A 157 13.35 4.29 -32.14
C GLU A 157 12.63 5.62 -31.85
N ARG A 158 11.39 5.55 -31.35
CA ARG A 158 10.64 6.70 -30.85
C ARG A 158 10.16 6.41 -29.44
N ILE A 159 10.51 7.28 -28.51
CA ILE A 159 10.08 7.16 -27.12
C ILE A 159 8.54 7.20 -27.05
N ASP A 160 7.94 6.13 -26.53
CA ASP A 160 6.50 6.11 -26.22
C ASP A 160 6.22 6.93 -24.93
N TRP A 161 6.05 8.23 -25.12
CA TRP A 161 5.76 9.14 -24.00
C TRP A 161 4.48 8.79 -23.27
N ILE A 162 3.47 8.26 -23.95
CA ILE A 162 2.20 7.86 -23.31
C ILE A 162 2.45 6.65 -22.40
N GLY A 163 3.19 5.67 -22.86
CA GLY A 163 3.60 4.52 -22.06
C GLY A 163 4.47 4.91 -20.87
N VAL A 164 5.45 5.80 -21.06
CA VAL A 164 6.30 6.32 -19.99
C VAL A 164 5.47 7.06 -18.93
N VAL A 165 4.64 7.99 -19.35
CA VAL A 165 3.80 8.77 -18.42
C VAL A 165 2.83 7.85 -17.66
N SER A 166 2.14 6.93 -18.35
CA SER A 166 1.20 6.02 -17.70
C SER A 166 1.87 5.13 -16.65
N THR A 167 3.11 4.72 -16.88
CA THR A 167 3.86 3.87 -15.96
C THR A 167 4.41 4.66 -14.77
N TYR A 168 5.08 5.78 -15.01
CA TYR A 168 5.82 6.50 -13.97
C TYR A 168 5.03 7.61 -13.27
N LEU A 169 3.77 7.89 -13.69
CA LEU A 169 2.92 8.95 -13.09
C LEU A 169 2.72 8.78 -11.58
N ALA A 170 2.73 7.55 -11.08
CA ALA A 170 2.57 7.28 -9.65
C ALA A 170 3.69 7.88 -8.80
N ILE A 171 4.93 7.96 -9.34
CA ILE A 171 6.09 8.50 -8.61
C ILE A 171 5.92 9.99 -8.31
N PRO A 172 5.74 10.89 -9.32
CA PRO A 172 5.57 12.30 -9.03
C PRO A 172 4.29 12.58 -8.21
N LEU A 173 3.23 11.80 -8.40
CA LEU A 173 2.01 11.94 -7.61
C LEU A 173 2.28 11.59 -6.13
N PHE A 174 2.96 10.48 -5.87
CA PHE A 174 3.37 10.10 -4.51
C PHE A 174 4.24 11.19 -3.88
N LEU A 175 5.24 11.69 -4.61
CA LEU A 175 6.11 12.76 -4.12
C LEU A 175 5.33 14.05 -3.84
N ALA A 176 4.37 14.40 -4.69
CA ALA A 176 3.51 15.57 -4.48
C ALA A 176 2.68 15.44 -3.20
N PHE A 177 2.05 14.30 -2.96
CA PHE A 177 1.33 14.05 -1.72
C PHE A 177 2.25 14.03 -0.49
N TRP A 178 3.40 13.38 -0.60
CA TRP A 178 4.38 13.31 0.49
C TRP A 178 4.92 14.70 0.85
N ILE A 179 5.33 15.50 -0.15
CA ILE A 179 5.80 16.87 0.05
C ILE A 179 4.66 17.74 0.59
N GLY A 180 3.46 17.66 0.00
CA GLY A 180 2.28 18.38 0.46
C GLY A 180 1.96 18.11 1.92
N HIS A 181 1.90 16.83 2.32
CA HIS A 181 1.71 16.45 3.71
C HIS A 181 2.82 17.01 4.62
N ARG A 182 4.07 16.91 4.18
CA ARG A 182 5.21 17.42 4.94
C ARG A 182 5.17 18.93 5.15
N LEU A 183 4.74 19.68 4.13
CA LEU A 183 4.61 21.16 4.21
C LEU A 183 3.45 21.56 5.12
N VAL A 184 2.28 20.92 4.97
CA VAL A 184 1.08 21.24 5.76
C VAL A 184 1.25 20.86 7.23
N LYS A 185 1.77 19.66 7.50
CA LYS A 185 1.96 19.15 8.87
C LYS A 185 3.28 19.57 9.50
N LYS A 186 4.17 20.25 8.74
CA LYS A 186 5.52 20.62 9.20
C LYS A 186 6.29 19.44 9.81
N SER A 187 6.05 18.23 9.26
CA SER A 187 6.64 17.02 9.78
C SER A 187 8.15 17.02 9.56
N ARG A 188 8.92 16.72 10.62
CA ARG A 188 10.37 16.62 10.56
C ARG A 188 10.80 15.17 10.38
N TRP A 189 11.99 15.00 9.82
CA TRP A 189 12.62 13.69 9.77
C TRP A 189 12.99 13.24 11.19
N ILE A 190 12.36 12.16 11.66
CA ILE A 190 12.60 11.63 13.00
C ILE A 190 14.00 10.99 13.03
N ARG A 191 14.85 11.43 13.95
CA ARG A 191 16.15 10.81 14.20
C ARG A 191 15.95 9.48 14.90
N TYR A 192 16.93 8.58 14.81
CA TYR A 192 16.86 7.28 15.51
C TYR A 192 16.68 7.41 17.02
N GLN A 193 17.24 8.46 17.64
CA GLN A 193 17.15 8.74 19.07
C GLN A 193 15.77 9.26 19.52
N ASP A 194 15.01 9.83 18.59
CA ASP A 194 13.70 10.44 18.85
C ASP A 194 12.55 9.49 18.48
N MET A 195 12.85 8.26 18.07
CA MET A 195 11.85 7.26 17.74
C MET A 195 11.15 6.77 19.01
N GLN A 196 9.81 6.80 19.00
CA GLN A 196 8.99 6.28 20.09
C GLN A 196 8.45 4.91 19.69
N PHE A 197 8.67 3.92 20.55
CA PHE A 197 8.22 2.54 20.38
C PHE A 197 6.99 2.32 21.26
N TYR A 198 5.82 2.81 20.83
CA TYR A 198 4.57 2.65 21.57
C TYR A 198 4.23 1.17 21.75
N GLY A 199 3.81 0.80 22.95
CA GLY A 199 3.54 -0.58 23.34
C GLY A 199 4.71 -1.21 24.12
N PHE A 200 5.94 -1.04 23.68
CA PHE A 200 7.12 -1.58 24.35
C PHE A 200 7.51 -0.78 25.60
N GLU A 201 7.37 0.54 25.58
CA GLU A 201 7.66 1.39 26.75
C GLU A 201 6.57 1.30 27.82
N ALA A 202 5.30 1.26 27.41
CA ALA A 202 4.18 1.15 28.33
C ALA A 202 4.18 -0.21 29.06
N ASP A 203 4.48 -1.29 28.35
CA ASP A 203 4.53 -2.64 28.92
C ASP A 203 5.74 -2.82 29.85
N ARG A 204 6.86 -2.16 29.54
CA ARG A 204 8.04 -2.13 30.42
C ARG A 204 7.79 -1.32 31.70
N ALA A 205 7.12 -0.17 31.58
CA ALA A 205 6.74 0.66 32.74
C ALA A 205 5.67 -0.01 33.62
N ALA A 206 4.81 -0.85 33.04
CA ALA A 206 3.79 -1.62 33.71
C ALA A 206 4.31 -2.93 34.33
N GLY A 207 5.61 -3.28 34.13
CA GLY A 207 6.19 -4.52 34.63
C GLY A 207 5.59 -5.80 34.01
N VAL A 208 4.94 -5.67 32.84
CA VAL A 208 4.35 -6.81 32.13
C VAL A 208 5.49 -7.70 31.62
N PRO A 209 5.50 -9.00 31.89
CA PRO A 209 6.45 -9.93 31.32
C PRO A 209 6.35 -9.88 29.79
N GLN A 210 7.47 -9.76 29.09
CA GLN A 210 7.51 -9.57 27.63
C GLN A 210 7.12 -10.84 26.84
N ASP A 211 6.75 -11.90 27.53
CA ASP A 211 6.35 -13.21 26.98
C ASP A 211 4.85 -13.29 26.66
N GLU A 212 4.03 -12.32 27.03
CA GLU A 212 2.62 -12.30 26.68
C GLU A 212 2.39 -11.62 25.29
N PRO A 213 1.65 -12.29 24.38
CA PRO A 213 1.35 -11.69 23.09
C PRO A 213 0.53 -10.40 23.26
N VAL A 214 0.91 -9.36 22.51
CA VAL A 214 0.35 -7.97 22.54
C VAL A 214 -1.19 -7.94 22.48
N ALA A 215 -1.84 -8.97 21.95
CA ALA A 215 -3.30 -9.12 21.94
C ALA A 215 -3.93 -9.19 23.33
N ALA A 216 -3.24 -9.75 24.34
CA ALA A 216 -3.76 -9.88 25.70
C ALA A 216 -3.74 -8.54 26.45
N SER A 217 -2.72 -7.72 26.23
CA SER A 217 -2.57 -6.39 26.84
C SER A 217 -3.63 -5.38 26.34
N GLN A 218 -4.09 -5.50 25.10
CA GLN A 218 -5.14 -4.64 24.57
C GLN A 218 -6.54 -5.00 25.08
N ALA A 219 -6.80 -6.27 25.34
CA ALA A 219 -8.09 -6.74 25.89
C ALA A 219 -8.30 -6.36 27.37
N ALA A 220 -7.23 -6.10 28.10
CA ALA A 220 -7.30 -5.67 29.51
C ALA A 220 -7.53 -4.16 29.68
N ARG A 221 -7.54 -3.37 28.60
CA ARG A 221 -7.70 -1.91 28.62
C ARG A 221 -9.07 -1.43 28.07
N THR A 222 -9.96 -2.35 27.67
CA THR A 222 -11.36 -2.10 27.33
C THR A 222 -12.27 -2.55 28.45
#